data_1d54be201a46499fe7688f46081c40a7
#
_entry.id   1d54be201a46499fe7688f46081c40a7
#
_cell.length_a   1.000
_cell.length_b   1.000
_cell.length_c   1.000
_cell.angle_alpha   90.00
_cell.angle_beta   90.00
_cell.angle_gamma   90.00
#
_symmetry.space_group_name_H-M   'P 1'
#
loop_
_entity.id
_entity.type
_entity.pdbx_description
1 polymer ?
#
loop_
_entity_poly.entity_id
_entity_poly.type
_entity_poly.pdbx_seq_one_letter_code
_entity_poly.pdbx_strand_id
1 'polypeptide(L)'
;AHQRKESFGVLTGLMPSGRMHLGHSMVIEQVRYYQEMGADVTIAVADLESQATRGVSLVKGRQVAREDYVANYAALGLLSDSTEVYFQSQRPTVQRLGFQLGKRTNLNEFESIYGFGGETNLAHVQAPMVQVGDILHPQLDEYGGLRPIVVPVGVDQDPHLRLTRGLAGKTNWFNVGPGKRSGAQIRLSVQDDNAEALGQAPNGRVDRARRQTVFDGIVSCLDRMGFSDIMSNPKEGV
;
A
#
# COMPACT_ATOMS: atom_id res chain seq x y z
N ALA A 1 5.23 -4.69 -16.28
CA ALA A 1 5.24 -3.22 -16.45
C ALA A 1 6.33 -2.80 -17.44
N HIS A 2 7.61 -3.00 -17.17
CA HIS A 2 8.70 -2.53 -18.02
C HIS A 2 8.56 -2.97 -19.49
N GLN A 3 8.31 -4.25 -19.78
CA GLN A 3 8.11 -4.77 -21.13
C GLN A 3 6.87 -4.17 -21.84
N ARG A 4 5.84 -3.79 -21.07
CA ARG A 4 4.61 -3.18 -21.57
C ARG A 4 4.66 -1.65 -21.60
N LYS A 5 5.79 -1.04 -21.20
CA LYS A 5 5.95 0.42 -21.04
C LYS A 5 4.92 1.03 -20.08
N GLU A 6 4.42 0.25 -19.12
CA GLU A 6 3.54 0.74 -18.07
C GLU A 6 4.38 1.40 -16.98
N SER A 7 3.90 2.51 -16.39
CA SER A 7 4.56 3.13 -15.25
C SER A 7 4.53 2.19 -14.05
N PHE A 8 5.60 2.16 -13.28
CA PHE A 8 5.68 1.41 -12.04
C PHE A 8 6.52 2.17 -11.02
N GLY A 9 6.33 1.87 -9.75
CA GLY A 9 7.09 2.48 -8.68
C GLY A 9 7.91 1.47 -7.90
N VAL A 10 8.86 1.98 -7.15
CA VAL A 10 9.62 1.23 -6.16
C VAL A 10 9.48 1.93 -4.82
N LEU A 11 9.16 1.18 -3.79
CA LEU A 11 9.14 1.69 -2.42
C LEU A 11 10.14 0.91 -1.57
N THR A 12 10.96 1.62 -0.83
CA THR A 12 11.77 1.05 0.26
C THR A 12 11.67 1.91 1.50
N GLY A 13 11.98 1.32 2.65
CA GLY A 13 12.00 2.00 3.94
C GLY A 13 13.40 2.04 4.53
N LEU A 14 13.64 3.04 5.36
CA LEU A 14 14.81 3.09 6.24
C LEU A 14 14.38 3.45 7.65
N MET A 15 14.89 2.74 8.64
CA MET A 15 14.72 3.09 10.04
C MET A 15 15.98 3.80 10.56
N PRO A 16 15.91 5.10 10.89
CA PRO A 16 17.09 5.90 11.26
C PRO A 16 17.53 5.61 12.71
N SER A 17 17.96 4.39 12.98
CA SER A 17 18.35 3.91 14.31
C SER A 17 19.86 3.85 14.54
N GLY A 18 20.66 4.03 13.50
CA GLY A 18 22.13 3.98 13.53
C GLY A 18 22.73 4.50 12.25
N ARG A 19 24.00 4.20 12.00
CA ARG A 19 24.67 4.54 10.74
C ARG A 19 24.31 3.55 9.64
N MET A 20 24.32 4.03 8.39
CA MET A 20 24.20 3.17 7.22
C MET A 20 25.34 2.15 7.19
N HIS A 21 25.07 0.93 6.75
CA HIS A 21 26.02 -0.16 6.61
C HIS A 21 25.76 -0.96 5.32
N LEU A 22 26.62 -1.91 5.03
CA LEU A 22 26.61 -2.68 3.77
C LEU A 22 25.26 -3.36 3.47
N GLY A 23 24.53 -3.81 4.49
CA GLY A 23 23.19 -4.38 4.30
C GLY A 23 22.19 -3.40 3.69
N HIS A 24 22.29 -2.12 4.03
CA HIS A 24 21.45 -1.08 3.42
C HIS A 24 21.84 -0.82 1.95
N SER A 25 23.16 -0.83 1.62
CA SER A 25 23.60 -0.60 0.25
C SER A 25 23.08 -1.66 -0.72
N MET A 26 22.98 -2.91 -0.29
CA MET A 26 22.42 -4.00 -1.10
C MET A 26 20.95 -3.75 -1.50
N VAL A 27 20.16 -3.18 -0.60
CA VAL A 27 18.77 -2.79 -0.92
C VAL A 27 18.75 -1.61 -1.87
N ILE A 28 19.61 -0.60 -1.64
CA ILE A 28 19.67 0.59 -2.50
C ILE A 28 20.17 0.27 -3.91
N GLU A 29 21.05 -0.69 -4.08
CA GLU A 29 21.45 -1.17 -5.42
C GLU A 29 20.27 -1.77 -6.19
N GLN A 30 19.40 -2.53 -5.51
CA GLN A 30 18.16 -3.02 -6.13
C GLN A 30 17.22 -1.87 -6.49
N VAL A 31 17.05 -0.89 -5.60
CA VAL A 31 16.24 0.31 -5.87
C VAL A 31 16.76 1.06 -7.08
N ARG A 32 18.07 1.29 -7.15
CA ARG A 32 18.73 1.94 -8.29
C ARG A 32 18.52 1.18 -9.60
N TYR A 33 18.66 -0.14 -9.55
CA TYR A 33 18.39 -0.99 -10.73
C TYR A 33 16.96 -0.77 -11.28
N TYR A 34 15.96 -0.73 -10.41
CA TYR A 34 14.58 -0.45 -10.85
C TYR A 34 14.40 1.00 -11.31
N GLN A 35 15.10 1.94 -10.69
CA GLN A 35 15.09 3.35 -11.14
C GLN A 35 15.67 3.48 -12.56
N GLU A 36 16.77 2.80 -12.87
CA GLU A 36 17.35 2.72 -14.21
C GLU A 36 16.39 2.10 -15.23
N MET A 37 15.47 1.24 -14.78
CA MET A 37 14.39 0.70 -15.62
C MET A 37 13.17 1.64 -15.74
N GLY A 38 13.24 2.84 -15.18
CA GLY A 38 12.19 3.86 -15.29
C GLY A 38 11.15 3.82 -14.16
N ALA A 39 11.48 3.25 -12.99
CA ALA A 39 10.62 3.32 -11.83
C ALA A 39 10.71 4.67 -11.12
N ASP A 40 9.59 5.20 -10.64
CA ASP A 40 9.58 6.24 -9.63
C ASP A 40 9.93 5.64 -8.27
N VAL A 41 10.89 6.23 -7.57
CA VAL A 41 11.38 5.75 -6.28
C VAL A 41 10.75 6.52 -5.14
N THR A 42 10.20 5.81 -4.17
CA THR A 42 9.70 6.37 -2.91
C THR A 42 10.48 5.76 -1.74
N ILE A 43 11.03 6.60 -0.89
CA ILE A 43 11.79 6.18 0.31
C ILE A 43 11.06 6.68 1.55
N ALA A 44 10.55 5.75 2.33
CA ALA A 44 9.92 6.01 3.62
C ALA A 44 10.99 6.06 4.74
N VAL A 45 11.11 7.21 5.39
CA VAL A 45 11.91 7.32 6.62
C VAL A 45 11.02 6.95 7.80
N ALA A 46 11.28 5.77 8.39
CA ALA A 46 10.51 5.20 9.49
C ALA A 46 10.89 5.84 10.84
N ASP A 47 10.71 7.16 10.95
CA ASP A 47 11.03 7.92 12.15
C ASP A 47 10.04 7.66 13.29
N LEU A 48 8.77 7.36 13.02
CA LEU A 48 7.79 6.93 14.02
C LEU A 48 8.14 5.54 14.58
N GLU A 49 8.48 4.60 13.71
CA GLU A 49 8.88 3.27 14.12
C GLU A 49 10.18 3.30 14.94
N SER A 50 11.16 4.07 14.50
CA SER A 50 12.42 4.27 15.23
C SER A 50 12.19 4.84 16.63
N GLN A 51 11.24 5.77 16.77
CA GLN A 51 10.85 6.30 18.08
C GLN A 51 10.17 5.23 18.94
N ALA A 52 9.23 4.47 18.38
CA ALA A 52 8.44 3.47 19.10
C ALA A 52 9.29 2.29 19.58
N THR A 53 10.25 1.84 18.77
CA THR A 53 10.99 0.58 18.99
C THR A 53 12.41 0.79 19.53
N ARG A 54 13.04 1.92 19.22
CA ARG A 54 14.45 2.24 19.58
C ARG A 54 14.59 3.46 20.49
N GLY A 55 13.50 4.16 20.79
CA GLY A 55 13.53 5.38 21.61
C GLY A 55 14.25 6.56 20.97
N VAL A 56 14.50 6.52 19.66
CA VAL A 56 15.15 7.62 18.94
C VAL A 56 14.17 8.77 18.78
N SER A 57 14.51 9.98 19.25
CA SER A 57 13.64 11.13 19.07
C SER A 57 13.44 11.46 17.58
N LEU A 58 12.26 11.98 17.22
CA LEU A 58 11.94 12.36 15.84
C LEU A 58 12.97 13.35 15.26
N VAL A 59 13.45 14.30 16.08
CA VAL A 59 14.47 15.29 15.66
C VAL A 59 15.77 14.57 15.30
N LYS A 60 16.23 13.68 16.18
CA LYS A 60 17.47 12.92 15.96
C LYS A 60 17.33 11.95 14.78
N GLY A 61 16.23 11.23 14.68
CA GLY A 61 15.96 10.33 13.56
C GLY A 61 16.00 11.06 12.22
N ARG A 62 15.36 12.22 12.12
CA ARG A 62 15.36 13.03 10.89
C ARG A 62 16.75 13.58 10.56
N GLN A 63 17.53 13.96 11.57
CA GLN A 63 18.92 14.40 11.37
C GLN A 63 19.74 13.25 10.79
N VAL A 64 19.73 12.08 11.42
CA VAL A 64 20.48 10.89 10.96
C VAL A 64 20.06 10.50 9.55
N ALA A 65 18.74 10.48 9.27
CA ALA A 65 18.27 10.15 7.94
C ALA A 65 18.81 11.08 6.85
N ARG A 66 18.86 12.39 7.10
CA ARG A 66 19.35 13.38 6.13
C ARG A 66 20.87 13.34 5.98
N GLU A 67 21.60 13.33 7.09
CA GLU A 67 23.05 13.49 7.10
C GLU A 67 23.81 12.20 6.75
N ASP A 68 23.23 11.04 7.03
CA ASP A 68 23.87 9.76 6.79
C ASP A 68 23.18 8.98 5.65
N TYR A 69 21.91 8.60 5.79
CA TYR A 69 21.26 7.71 4.83
C TYR A 69 21.06 8.36 3.46
N VAL A 70 20.41 9.52 3.40
CA VAL A 70 20.12 10.20 2.12
C VAL A 70 21.41 10.59 1.40
N ALA A 71 22.43 11.07 2.15
CA ALA A 71 23.74 11.39 1.59
C ALA A 71 24.41 10.15 0.97
N ASN A 72 24.36 9.01 1.67
CA ASN A 72 24.93 7.76 1.15
C ASN A 72 24.11 7.22 -0.04
N TYR A 73 22.80 7.36 -0.07
CA TYR A 73 21.98 6.95 -1.21
C TYR A 73 22.32 7.74 -2.47
N ALA A 74 22.52 9.05 -2.33
CA ALA A 74 23.01 9.89 -3.42
C ALA A 74 24.40 9.46 -3.87
N ALA A 75 25.31 9.16 -2.95
CA ALA A 75 26.66 8.68 -3.25
C ALA A 75 26.65 7.30 -3.95
N LEU A 76 25.66 6.44 -3.67
CA LEU A 76 25.45 5.17 -4.36
C LEU A 76 24.79 5.32 -5.75
N GLY A 77 24.49 6.56 -6.17
CA GLY A 77 24.03 6.88 -7.52
C GLY A 77 22.50 6.88 -7.67
N LEU A 78 21.75 6.98 -6.58
CA LEU A 78 20.30 7.16 -6.67
C LEU A 78 19.99 8.57 -7.22
N LEU A 79 19.16 8.65 -8.25
CA LEU A 79 18.85 9.90 -8.94
C LEU A 79 17.75 10.68 -8.20
N SER A 80 18.01 11.96 -7.92
CA SER A 80 17.08 12.85 -7.19
C SER A 80 15.78 13.12 -7.95
N ASP A 81 15.86 13.23 -9.28
CA ASP A 81 14.74 13.69 -10.12
C ASP A 81 13.55 12.70 -10.16
N SER A 82 13.81 11.42 -9.85
CA SER A 82 12.81 10.35 -9.75
C SER A 82 12.78 9.68 -8.38
N THR A 83 13.26 10.37 -7.35
CA THR A 83 13.25 9.88 -5.96
C THR A 83 12.53 10.85 -5.03
N GLU A 84 11.50 10.38 -4.39
CA GLU A 84 10.84 11.05 -3.27
C GLU A 84 11.31 10.43 -1.95
N VAL A 85 11.73 11.28 -1.01
CA VAL A 85 12.04 10.88 0.37
C VAL A 85 11.08 11.57 1.32
N TYR A 86 10.39 10.83 2.17
CA TYR A 86 9.48 11.42 3.15
C TYR A 86 9.67 10.82 4.54
N PHE A 87 9.21 11.53 5.56
CA PHE A 87 9.16 11.08 6.94
C PHE A 87 7.76 10.61 7.30
N GLN A 88 7.62 9.43 7.89
CA GLN A 88 6.31 8.90 8.35
C GLN A 88 5.55 9.91 9.21
N SER A 89 6.26 10.59 10.13
CA SER A 89 5.68 11.61 11.02
C SER A 89 5.18 12.86 10.31
N GLN A 90 5.59 13.09 9.05
CA GLN A 90 5.21 14.25 8.24
C GLN A 90 4.26 13.89 7.09
N ARG A 91 3.84 12.63 6.99
CA ARG A 91 2.89 12.15 5.96
C ARG A 91 1.60 11.61 6.60
N PRO A 92 0.64 12.50 6.91
CA PRO A 92 -0.61 12.10 7.58
C PRO A 92 -1.42 11.07 6.79
N THR A 93 -1.32 11.06 5.47
CA THR A 93 -1.99 10.08 4.59
C THR A 93 -1.60 8.65 4.92
N VAL A 94 -0.32 8.39 5.16
CA VAL A 94 0.19 7.06 5.55
C VAL A 94 -0.42 6.61 6.87
N GLN A 95 -0.40 7.48 7.87
CA GLN A 95 -0.96 7.18 9.20
C GLN A 95 -2.48 6.96 9.12
N ARG A 96 -3.20 7.81 8.38
CA ARG A 96 -4.64 7.69 8.15
C ARG A 96 -4.98 6.37 7.45
N LEU A 97 -4.23 6.00 6.40
CA LEU A 97 -4.43 4.75 5.69
C LEU A 97 -4.18 3.55 6.60
N GLY A 98 -3.09 3.53 7.37
CA GLY A 98 -2.82 2.51 8.35
C GLY A 98 -3.95 2.36 9.38
N PHE A 99 -4.46 3.47 9.92
CA PHE A 99 -5.59 3.45 10.84
C PHE A 99 -6.86 2.86 10.21
N GLN A 100 -7.21 3.27 8.98
CA GLN A 100 -8.38 2.75 8.27
C GLN A 100 -8.28 1.24 8.00
N LEU A 101 -7.09 0.76 7.63
CA LEU A 101 -6.83 -0.65 7.38
C LEU A 101 -6.83 -1.49 8.66
N GLY A 102 -6.54 -0.89 9.82
CA GLY A 102 -6.61 -1.53 11.14
C GLY A 102 -7.96 -2.16 11.46
N LYS A 103 -9.05 -1.67 10.86
CA LYS A 103 -10.38 -2.27 10.94
C LYS A 103 -10.42 -3.73 10.40
N ARG A 104 -9.46 -4.12 9.58
CA ARG A 104 -9.40 -5.43 8.89
C ARG A 104 -8.46 -6.45 9.55
N THR A 105 -7.86 -6.10 10.68
CA THR A 105 -6.98 -6.95 11.47
C THR A 105 -7.33 -6.87 12.95
N ASN A 106 -6.73 -7.71 13.77
CA ASN A 106 -6.96 -7.76 15.21
C ASN A 106 -5.67 -8.09 15.97
N LEU A 107 -5.70 -7.96 17.29
CA LEU A 107 -4.54 -8.16 18.15
C LEU A 107 -3.98 -9.59 18.06
N ASN A 108 -4.83 -10.62 17.97
CA ASN A 108 -4.37 -12.01 17.87
C ASN A 108 -3.56 -12.26 16.60
N GLU A 109 -3.93 -11.59 15.49
CA GLU A 109 -3.17 -11.63 14.23
C GLU A 109 -1.77 -11.02 14.42
N PHE A 110 -1.68 -9.90 15.18
CA PHE A 110 -0.42 -9.25 15.53
C PHE A 110 0.44 -10.07 16.50
N GLU A 111 -0.17 -10.69 17.51
CA GLU A 111 0.53 -11.63 18.40
C GLU A 111 1.14 -12.79 17.61
N SER A 112 0.38 -13.34 16.67
CA SER A 112 0.83 -14.45 15.82
C SER A 112 1.97 -14.07 14.88
N ILE A 113 1.95 -12.85 14.33
CA ILE A 113 2.93 -12.41 13.32
C ILE A 113 4.20 -11.85 13.98
N TYR A 114 4.05 -11.06 15.04
CA TYR A 114 5.13 -10.27 15.66
C TYR A 114 5.51 -10.71 17.07
N GLY A 115 4.75 -11.62 17.67
CA GLY A 115 4.98 -12.03 19.06
C GLY A 115 4.66 -10.93 20.07
N PHE A 116 3.79 -9.97 19.74
CA PHE A 116 3.39 -8.92 20.67
C PHE A 116 2.63 -9.52 21.86
N GLY A 117 2.90 -9.01 23.04
CA GLY A 117 2.26 -9.42 24.28
C GLY A 117 1.79 -8.22 25.09
N GLY A 118 1.25 -8.46 26.27
CA GLY A 118 0.69 -7.41 27.15
C GLY A 118 1.68 -6.30 27.55
N GLU A 119 2.98 -6.58 27.50
CA GLU A 119 4.03 -5.61 27.82
C GLU A 119 4.46 -4.76 26.59
N THR A 120 3.98 -5.07 25.39
CA THR A 120 4.33 -4.30 24.19
C THR A 120 3.64 -2.95 24.24
N ASN A 121 4.40 -1.85 24.12
CA ASN A 121 3.82 -0.52 24.12
C ASN A 121 2.95 -0.27 22.87
N LEU A 122 1.90 0.55 23.00
CA LEU A 122 0.93 0.78 21.92
C LEU A 122 1.53 1.39 20.66
N ALA A 123 2.56 2.21 20.78
CA ALA A 123 3.24 2.79 19.62
C ALA A 123 3.95 1.70 18.80
N HIS A 124 4.54 0.71 19.47
CA HIS A 124 5.16 -0.45 18.83
C HIS A 124 4.10 -1.33 18.13
N VAL A 125 2.93 -1.53 18.78
CA VAL A 125 1.81 -2.26 18.15
C VAL A 125 1.27 -1.52 16.92
N GLN A 126 1.31 -0.19 16.89
CA GLN A 126 0.86 0.61 15.75
C GLN A 126 1.87 0.68 14.59
N ALA A 127 3.16 0.50 14.84
CA ALA A 127 4.21 0.65 13.84
C ALA A 127 3.99 -0.21 12.58
N PRO A 128 3.60 -1.50 12.66
CA PRO A 128 3.28 -2.30 11.48
C PRO A 128 2.12 -1.74 10.65
N MET A 129 1.14 -1.09 11.27
CA MET A 129 0.02 -0.47 10.55
C MET A 129 0.46 0.78 9.80
N VAL A 130 1.39 1.56 10.36
CA VAL A 130 2.01 2.68 9.66
C VAL A 130 2.79 2.16 8.45
N GLN A 131 3.56 1.09 8.61
CA GLN A 131 4.30 0.46 7.52
C GLN A 131 3.38 -0.10 6.41
N VAL A 132 2.22 -0.68 6.76
CA VAL A 132 1.19 -1.05 5.78
C VAL A 132 0.72 0.18 5.00
N GLY A 133 0.52 1.31 5.69
CA GLY A 133 0.23 2.59 5.05
C GLY A 133 1.34 3.02 4.09
N ASP A 134 2.62 2.90 4.50
CA ASP A 134 3.77 3.20 3.63
C ASP A 134 3.75 2.37 2.34
N ILE A 135 3.52 1.07 2.46
CA ILE A 135 3.56 0.15 1.30
C ILE A 135 2.42 0.42 0.32
N LEU A 136 1.25 0.80 0.80
CA LEU A 136 0.06 0.94 -0.05
C LEU A 136 -0.21 2.37 -0.55
N HIS A 137 0.27 3.42 0.15
CA HIS A 137 -0.04 4.81 -0.25
C HIS A 137 0.47 5.22 -1.64
N PRO A 138 1.59 4.68 -2.20
CA PRO A 138 2.01 5.06 -3.55
C PRO A 138 1.03 4.69 -4.66
N GLN A 139 0.00 3.89 -4.33
CA GLN A 139 -1.08 3.54 -5.25
C GLN A 139 -2.31 4.46 -5.14
N LEU A 140 -2.30 5.44 -4.23
CA LEU A 140 -3.34 6.45 -4.15
C LEU A 140 -3.18 7.48 -5.28
N ASP A 141 -4.29 8.04 -5.74
CA ASP A 141 -4.32 8.98 -6.87
C ASP A 141 -3.36 10.17 -6.68
N GLU A 142 -3.26 10.67 -5.45
CA GLU A 142 -2.36 11.79 -5.08
C GLU A 142 -0.86 11.43 -5.13
N TYR A 143 -0.50 10.13 -5.25
CA TYR A 143 0.88 9.63 -5.28
C TYR A 143 1.22 8.83 -6.54
N GLY A 144 0.43 8.97 -7.59
CA GLY A 144 0.69 8.34 -8.87
C GLY A 144 -0.34 7.30 -9.32
N GLY A 145 -1.34 7.00 -8.48
CA GLY A 145 -2.47 6.13 -8.82
C GLY A 145 -2.14 4.64 -8.87
N LEU A 146 -3.11 3.87 -9.30
CA LEU A 146 -3.00 2.41 -9.38
C LEU A 146 -1.93 1.99 -10.39
N ARG A 147 -0.84 1.44 -9.89
CA ARG A 147 0.28 0.92 -10.67
C ARG A 147 1.02 -0.15 -9.87
N PRO A 148 1.80 -1.03 -10.51
CA PRO A 148 2.67 -1.96 -9.81
C PRO A 148 3.69 -1.22 -8.94
N ILE A 149 3.82 -1.64 -7.68
CA ILE A 149 4.85 -1.14 -6.76
C ILE A 149 5.73 -2.32 -6.35
N VAL A 150 7.02 -2.21 -6.62
CA VAL A 150 8.03 -3.16 -6.17
C VAL A 150 8.54 -2.72 -4.81
N VAL A 151 8.64 -3.65 -3.88
CA VAL A 151 9.11 -3.39 -2.52
C VAL A 151 10.33 -4.28 -2.24
N PRO A 152 11.56 -3.84 -2.59
CA PRO A 152 12.77 -4.60 -2.30
C PRO A 152 13.09 -4.49 -0.82
N VAL A 153 13.14 -5.64 -0.14
CA VAL A 153 13.37 -5.74 1.31
C VAL A 153 14.16 -7.00 1.64
N GLY A 154 14.75 -7.03 2.81
CA GLY A 154 15.33 -8.24 3.38
C GLY A 154 14.26 -9.29 3.76
N VAL A 155 14.66 -10.53 3.92
CA VAL A 155 13.76 -11.64 4.29
C VAL A 155 13.09 -11.44 5.65
N ASP A 156 13.71 -10.68 6.53
CA ASP A 156 13.19 -10.28 7.83
C ASP A 156 11.91 -9.42 7.73
N GLN A 157 11.67 -8.78 6.60
CA GLN A 157 10.49 -7.96 6.32
C GLN A 157 9.30 -8.74 5.74
N ASP A 158 9.45 -10.07 5.50
CA ASP A 158 8.36 -10.91 4.97
C ASP A 158 7.07 -10.86 5.81
N PRO A 159 7.09 -10.84 7.17
CA PRO A 159 5.89 -10.71 7.98
C PRO A 159 5.07 -9.44 7.64
N HIS A 160 5.73 -8.31 7.43
CA HIS A 160 5.07 -7.04 7.07
C HIS A 160 4.46 -7.09 5.66
N LEU A 161 5.14 -7.73 4.70
CA LEU A 161 4.61 -7.91 3.35
C LEU A 161 3.40 -8.84 3.33
N ARG A 162 3.41 -9.91 4.14
CA ARG A 162 2.26 -10.82 4.29
C ARG A 162 1.06 -10.11 4.90
N LEU A 163 1.27 -9.36 5.99
CA LEU A 163 0.21 -8.55 6.60
C LEU A 163 -0.36 -7.56 5.57
N THR A 164 0.49 -6.82 4.87
CA THR A 164 0.06 -5.83 3.87
C THR A 164 -0.76 -6.46 2.75
N ARG A 165 -0.30 -7.58 2.16
CA ARG A 165 -1.04 -8.31 1.12
C ARG A 165 -2.38 -8.83 1.62
N GLY A 166 -2.41 -9.36 2.84
CA GLY A 166 -3.63 -9.83 3.50
C GLY A 166 -4.65 -8.71 3.68
N LEU A 167 -4.20 -7.55 4.15
CA LEU A 167 -5.05 -6.38 4.35
C LEU A 167 -5.53 -5.79 3.02
N ALA A 168 -4.65 -5.65 2.03
CA ALA A 168 -5.03 -5.20 0.70
C ALA A 168 -6.10 -6.11 0.08
N GLY A 169 -5.96 -7.43 0.21
CA GLY A 169 -6.97 -8.38 -0.25
C GLY A 169 -8.31 -8.25 0.48
N LYS A 170 -8.30 -7.95 1.78
CA LYS A 170 -9.51 -7.72 2.59
C LYS A 170 -10.19 -6.37 2.28
N THR A 171 -9.52 -5.44 1.60
CA THR A 171 -10.05 -4.11 1.26
C THR A 171 -10.57 -4.00 -0.16
N ASN A 172 -10.65 -5.10 -0.90
CA ASN A 172 -11.27 -5.10 -2.21
C ASN A 172 -12.73 -4.62 -2.09
N TRP A 173 -13.07 -3.60 -2.86
CA TRP A 173 -14.44 -3.07 -2.90
C TRP A 173 -15.42 -4.07 -3.50
N PHE A 174 -14.90 -4.95 -4.34
CA PHE A 174 -15.69 -5.91 -5.08
C PHE A 174 -15.15 -7.33 -4.87
N ASN A 175 -16.06 -8.26 -4.66
CA ASN A 175 -15.76 -9.68 -4.74
C ASN A 175 -16.18 -10.20 -6.11
N VAL A 176 -15.25 -10.83 -6.81
CA VAL A 176 -15.49 -11.47 -8.11
C VAL A 176 -15.60 -12.98 -7.88
N GLY A 177 -16.68 -13.57 -8.30
CA GLY A 177 -16.92 -15.00 -8.16
C GLY A 177 -17.71 -15.57 -9.33
N PRO A 178 -17.77 -16.90 -9.47
CA PRO A 178 -18.60 -17.52 -10.49
C PRO A 178 -20.07 -17.21 -10.24
N GLY A 179 -20.81 -16.94 -11.31
CA GLY A 179 -22.27 -16.77 -11.28
C GLY A 179 -22.98 -18.07 -10.85
N LYS A 180 -24.19 -17.93 -10.32
CA LYS A 180 -25.00 -19.08 -9.86
C LYS A 180 -25.57 -19.94 -10.99
N ARG A 181 -25.55 -19.48 -12.23
CA ARG A 181 -26.08 -20.21 -13.41
C ARG A 181 -24.93 -20.81 -14.23
N SER A 182 -25.18 -21.96 -14.85
CA SER A 182 -24.24 -22.58 -15.78
C SER A 182 -24.06 -21.68 -17.00
N GLY A 183 -22.83 -21.20 -17.21
CA GLY A 183 -22.42 -20.25 -18.24
C GLY A 183 -21.36 -19.32 -17.73
N ALA A 184 -20.68 -18.57 -18.60
CA ALA A 184 -19.61 -17.66 -18.27
C ALA A 184 -20.14 -16.36 -17.60
N GLN A 185 -20.80 -16.49 -16.46
CA GLN A 185 -21.28 -15.35 -15.68
C GLN A 185 -20.31 -15.04 -14.54
N ILE A 186 -19.89 -13.81 -14.45
CA ILE A 186 -19.10 -13.30 -13.33
C ILE A 186 -20.05 -12.55 -12.40
N ARG A 187 -20.06 -12.94 -11.13
CA ARG A 187 -20.80 -12.22 -10.10
C ARG A 187 -19.87 -11.17 -9.47
N LEU A 188 -20.29 -9.93 -9.52
CA LEU A 188 -19.66 -8.83 -8.80
C LEU A 188 -20.53 -8.50 -7.58
N SER A 189 -19.95 -8.53 -6.38
CA SER A 189 -20.62 -8.08 -5.17
C SER A 189 -19.77 -7.02 -4.47
N VAL A 190 -20.44 -5.97 -3.96
CA VAL A 190 -19.81 -4.91 -3.18
C VAL A 190 -19.74 -5.37 -1.73
N GLN A 191 -18.62 -5.12 -1.06
CA GLN A 191 -18.50 -5.36 0.38
C GLN A 191 -19.36 -4.35 1.15
N ASP A 192 -20.03 -4.80 2.20
CA ASP A 192 -20.98 -3.99 2.99
C ASP A 192 -20.38 -2.68 3.51
N ASP A 193 -19.10 -2.68 3.89
CA ASP A 193 -18.43 -1.49 4.39
C ASP A 193 -18.26 -0.37 3.34
N ASN A 194 -18.39 -0.69 2.06
CA ASN A 194 -18.27 0.26 0.96
C ASN A 194 -19.64 0.63 0.35
N ALA A 195 -20.72 0.05 0.86
CA ALA A 195 -22.08 0.33 0.40
C ALA A 195 -22.47 1.81 0.61
N GLU A 196 -21.96 2.43 1.66
CA GLU A 196 -22.13 3.86 1.95
C GLU A 196 -21.50 4.76 0.88
N ALA A 197 -20.31 4.42 0.40
CA ALA A 197 -19.63 5.13 -0.68
C ALA A 197 -20.41 5.05 -2.01
N LEU A 198 -21.21 4.00 -2.19
CA LEU A 198 -22.13 3.83 -3.32
C LEU A 198 -23.48 4.53 -3.11
N GLY A 199 -23.67 5.22 -1.96
CA GLY A 199 -24.86 5.97 -1.61
C GLY A 199 -26.06 5.05 -1.39
N GLN A 200 -26.12 4.42 -0.23
CA GLN A 200 -27.35 3.76 0.22
C GLN A 200 -28.47 4.79 0.35
N ALA A 201 -29.60 4.49 -0.27
CA ALA A 201 -30.84 5.18 0.07
C ALA A 201 -31.22 4.85 1.54
N PRO A 202 -32.01 5.69 2.22
CA PRO A 202 -32.45 5.49 3.61
C PRO A 202 -33.09 4.13 3.92
N ASN A 203 -33.52 3.40 2.90
CA ASN A 203 -34.12 2.07 2.98
C ASN A 203 -33.11 0.92 2.74
N GLY A 204 -31.80 1.17 2.76
CA GLY A 204 -30.76 0.17 2.52
C GLY A 204 -30.60 -0.26 1.05
N ARG A 205 -31.31 0.37 0.12
CA ARG A 205 -31.14 0.10 -1.31
C ARG A 205 -30.16 1.08 -1.94
N VAL A 206 -29.24 0.57 -2.74
CA VAL A 206 -28.32 1.40 -3.52
C VAL A 206 -29.10 2.14 -4.60
N ASP A 207 -28.90 3.45 -4.72
CA ASP A 207 -29.50 4.26 -5.78
C ASP A 207 -29.15 3.70 -7.17
N ARG A 208 -30.18 3.58 -8.02
CA ARG A 208 -30.05 2.99 -9.36
C ARG A 208 -29.08 3.76 -10.25
N ALA A 209 -29.04 5.10 -10.15
CA ALA A 209 -28.13 5.93 -10.93
C ALA A 209 -26.67 5.69 -10.53
N ARG A 210 -26.39 5.58 -9.23
CA ARG A 210 -25.05 5.27 -8.72
C ARG A 210 -24.60 3.85 -9.04
N ARG A 211 -25.49 2.86 -9.01
CA ARG A 211 -25.16 1.51 -9.50
C ARG A 211 -24.69 1.55 -10.94
N GLN A 212 -25.37 2.29 -11.79
CA GLN A 212 -25.00 2.41 -13.19
C GLN A 212 -23.62 3.06 -13.34
N THR A 213 -23.35 4.16 -12.63
CA THR A 213 -22.06 4.85 -12.67
C THR A 213 -20.90 3.92 -12.24
N VAL A 214 -21.09 3.16 -11.16
CA VAL A 214 -20.07 2.19 -10.69
C VAL A 214 -19.89 1.08 -11.72
N PHE A 215 -20.98 0.57 -12.27
CA PHE A 215 -20.94 -0.45 -13.29
C PHE A 215 -20.23 0.02 -14.55
N ASP A 216 -20.54 1.20 -15.04
CA ASP A 216 -19.89 1.81 -16.22
C ASP A 216 -18.38 2.03 -15.95
N GLY A 217 -18.02 2.44 -14.74
CA GLY A 217 -16.62 2.55 -14.31
C GLY A 217 -15.87 1.21 -14.33
N ILE A 218 -16.53 0.13 -13.89
CA ILE A 218 -15.95 -1.22 -13.92
C ILE A 218 -15.79 -1.71 -15.36
N VAL A 219 -16.81 -1.56 -16.20
CA VAL A 219 -16.73 -1.90 -17.64
C VAL A 219 -15.59 -1.15 -18.30
N SER A 220 -15.49 0.16 -18.10
CA SER A 220 -14.40 0.98 -18.62
C SER A 220 -13.02 0.54 -18.12
N CYS A 221 -12.92 0.09 -16.88
CA CYS A 221 -11.67 -0.46 -16.33
C CYS A 221 -11.30 -1.80 -17.00
N LEU A 222 -12.27 -2.68 -17.19
CA LEU A 222 -12.07 -3.97 -17.83
C LEU A 222 -11.70 -3.82 -19.30
N ASP A 223 -12.34 -2.87 -20.03
CA ASP A 223 -11.98 -2.53 -21.40
C ASP A 223 -10.52 -2.06 -21.51
N ARG A 224 -10.08 -1.18 -20.59
CA ARG A 224 -8.67 -0.74 -20.54
C ARG A 224 -7.70 -1.89 -20.25
N MET A 225 -8.15 -2.92 -19.56
CA MET A 225 -7.37 -4.14 -19.29
C MET A 225 -7.41 -5.14 -20.47
N GLY A 226 -8.12 -4.84 -21.56
CA GLY A 226 -8.22 -5.69 -22.74
C GLY A 226 -9.33 -6.76 -22.70
N PHE A 227 -10.31 -6.58 -21.80
CA PHE A 227 -11.50 -7.45 -21.70
C PHE A 227 -12.70 -6.79 -22.40
N SER A 228 -12.58 -6.55 -23.72
CA SER A 228 -13.57 -5.77 -24.51
C SER A 228 -14.90 -6.49 -24.78
N ASP A 229 -14.98 -7.81 -24.56
CA ASP A 229 -16.17 -8.61 -24.90
C ASP A 229 -17.12 -8.86 -23.71
N ILE A 230 -17.00 -8.08 -22.64
CA ILE A 230 -17.85 -8.22 -21.47
C ILE A 230 -19.23 -7.60 -21.77
N MET A 231 -20.16 -8.43 -22.18
CA MET A 231 -21.58 -8.04 -22.32
C MET A 231 -22.16 -7.75 -20.94
N SER A 232 -22.53 -6.50 -20.70
CA SER A 232 -23.16 -6.04 -19.49
C SER A 232 -24.66 -6.10 -19.59
N ASN A 233 -25.32 -6.90 -18.75
CA ASN A 233 -26.76 -6.78 -18.54
C ASN A 233 -27.05 -6.33 -17.12
N PRO A 234 -27.23 -5.01 -16.87
CA PRO A 234 -27.46 -4.47 -15.53
C PRO A 234 -28.83 -4.84 -14.94
N LYS A 235 -29.70 -5.53 -15.68
CA LYS A 235 -31.02 -5.90 -15.21
C LYS A 235 -31.08 -7.13 -14.32
N GLU A 236 -30.03 -7.94 -14.27
CA GLU A 236 -30.01 -9.21 -13.51
C GLU A 236 -29.10 -9.18 -12.25
N GLY A 237 -28.55 -8.06 -11.89
CA GLY A 237 -27.70 -7.92 -10.71
C GLY A 237 -28.47 -7.44 -9.50
N VAL A 238 -28.82 -8.31 -8.58
CA VAL A 238 -29.13 -8.02 -7.19
C VAL A 238 -27.95 -8.41 -6.35
#